data_030643936d124a6f89bfe8cf3651e30f
#
_entry.id   030643936d124a6f89bfe8cf3651e30f
#
_cell.length_a   1.000
_cell.length_b   1.000
_cell.length_c   1.000
_cell.angle_alpha   90.00
_cell.angle_beta   90.00
_cell.angle_gamma   90.00
#
_symmetry.space_group_name_H-M   'P 1'
#
loop_
_entity.id
_entity.type
_entity.pdbx_description
1 polymer ?
#
loop_
_entity_poly.entity_id
_entity_poly.type
_entity_poly.pdbx_seq_one_letter_code
_entity_poly.pdbx_strand_id
1 'polypeptide(L)' 'MEKLLITRKEAAQALNISVDTLDELRNSGKLRAVNIGARVYYSPDELKSFVTKEGRIW' A
#
# COMPACT_ATOMS: atom_id res chain seq x y z
N MET A 1 -13.42 0.34 -15.13
CA MET A 1 -12.31 1.29 -14.97
C MET A 1 -11.52 0.98 -13.74
N GLU A 2 -10.20 1.03 -13.84
CA GLU A 2 -9.36 0.74 -12.69
C GLU A 2 -9.44 1.85 -11.69
N LYS A 3 -9.32 1.52 -10.42
CA LYS A 3 -9.32 2.52 -9.38
C LYS A 3 -7.96 3.18 -9.33
N LEU A 4 -7.95 4.48 -9.10
CA LEU A 4 -6.70 5.21 -8.95
C LEU A 4 -6.18 5.04 -7.52
N LEU A 5 -7.07 4.83 -6.56
CA LEU A 5 -6.70 4.62 -5.17
C LEU A 5 -7.51 3.46 -4.60
N ILE A 6 -6.94 2.77 -3.64
CA ILE A 6 -7.62 1.67 -2.96
C ILE A 6 -7.53 1.89 -1.45
N THR A 7 -8.40 1.24 -0.71
CA THR A 7 -8.42 1.41 0.73
C THR A 7 -7.29 0.65 1.41
N ARG A 8 -7.06 0.92 2.70
CA ARG A 8 -6.06 0.19 3.48
C ARG A 8 -6.31 -1.30 3.42
N LYS A 9 -7.55 -1.70 3.58
CA LYS A 9 -7.90 -3.11 3.60
C LYS A 9 -7.61 -3.75 2.24
N GLU A 10 -7.98 -3.06 1.17
CA GLU A 10 -7.72 -3.57 -0.17
C GLU A 10 -6.23 -3.67 -0.45
N ALA A 11 -5.46 -2.68 0.01
CA ALA A 11 -4.02 -2.68 -0.19
C ALA A 11 -3.37 -3.84 0.57
N ALA A 12 -3.80 -4.09 1.80
CA ALA A 12 -3.27 -5.19 2.58
C ALA A 12 -3.58 -6.53 1.90
N GLN A 13 -4.79 -6.66 1.38
CA GLN A 13 -5.16 -7.86 0.66
C GLN A 13 -4.34 -8.05 -0.61
N ALA A 14 -4.09 -6.95 -1.33
CA ALA A 14 -3.30 -6.99 -2.54
C ALA A 14 -1.87 -7.45 -2.27
N LEU A 15 -1.32 -7.08 -1.12
CA LEU A 15 0.03 -7.50 -0.73
C LEU A 15 0.01 -8.79 0.09
N ASN A 16 -1.17 -9.29 0.39
CA ASN A 16 -1.35 -10.52 1.17
C ASN A 16 -0.72 -10.40 2.55
N ILE A 17 -0.93 -9.27 3.20
CA ILE A 17 -0.42 -9.02 4.55
C ILE A 17 -1.56 -8.46 5.40
N SER A 18 -1.35 -8.35 6.71
CA SER A 18 -2.36 -7.79 7.57
C SER A 18 -2.34 -6.26 7.47
N VAL A 19 -3.44 -5.63 7.87
CA VAL A 19 -3.51 -4.17 7.88
C VAL A 19 -2.48 -3.60 8.86
N ASP A 20 -2.22 -4.30 9.97
CA ASP A 20 -1.23 -3.85 10.95
C ASP A 20 0.16 -3.81 10.32
N THR A 21 0.50 -4.84 9.54
CA THR A 21 1.79 -4.87 8.85
C THR A 21 1.87 -3.76 7.82
N LEU A 22 0.76 -3.53 7.11
CA LEU A 22 0.70 -2.46 6.13
C LEU A 22 0.96 -1.10 6.80
N ASP A 23 0.35 -0.87 7.97
CA ASP A 23 0.54 0.38 8.70
C ASP A 23 1.99 0.53 9.15
N GLU A 24 2.65 -0.56 9.53
CA GLU A 24 4.05 -0.52 9.91
C GLU A 24 4.92 -0.10 8.73
N LEU A 25 4.62 -0.61 7.54
CA LEU A 25 5.37 -0.24 6.35
C LEU A 25 5.21 1.25 6.04
N ARG A 26 3.99 1.75 6.23
CA ARG A 26 3.73 3.16 6.02
C ARG A 26 4.48 4.01 7.04
N ASN A 27 4.42 3.62 8.30
CA ASN A 27 5.06 4.40 9.37
C ASN A 27 6.59 4.39 9.26
N SER A 28 7.17 3.33 8.70
CA SER A 28 8.61 3.26 8.56
C SER A 28 9.10 4.00 7.30
N GLY A 29 8.18 4.53 6.51
CA GLY A 29 8.53 5.27 5.31
C GLY A 29 8.78 4.41 4.08
N LYS A 30 8.59 3.10 4.20
CA LYS A 30 8.81 2.23 3.05
C LYS A 30 7.66 2.26 2.05
N LEU A 31 6.48 2.62 2.50
CA LEU A 31 5.31 2.65 1.64
C LEU A 31 4.58 3.98 1.83
N ARG A 32 4.23 4.62 0.75
CA ARG A 32 3.56 5.92 0.80
C ARG A 32 2.05 5.74 0.75
N ALA A 33 1.36 6.59 1.46
CA ALA A 33 -0.10 6.57 1.49
C ALA A 33 -0.62 7.94 1.05
N VAL A 34 -1.86 7.97 0.60
CA VAL A 34 -2.52 9.21 0.21
C VAL A 34 -3.61 9.47 1.23
N ASN A 35 -3.57 10.63 1.89
CA ASN A 35 -4.58 10.96 2.86
C ASN A 35 -5.60 11.89 2.21
N ILE A 36 -6.87 11.55 2.26
CA ILE A 36 -7.94 12.39 1.75
C ILE A 36 -8.94 12.55 2.87
N GLY A 37 -9.03 13.73 3.44
CA GLY A 37 -9.86 13.94 4.60
C GLY A 37 -9.35 13.10 5.76
N ALA A 38 -10.23 12.33 6.37
CA ALA A 38 -9.85 11.49 7.50
C ALA A 38 -9.50 10.07 7.07
N ARG A 39 -9.41 9.83 5.77
CA ARG A 39 -9.19 8.48 5.27
C ARG A 39 -7.83 8.31 4.64
N VAL A 40 -7.31 7.10 4.72
CA VAL A 40 -6.01 6.76 4.16
C VAL A 40 -6.23 5.83 2.99
N TYR A 41 -5.60 6.14 1.87
CA TYR A 41 -5.69 5.32 0.67
C TYR A 41 -4.30 5.01 0.17
N TYR A 42 -4.21 4.05 -0.72
CA TYR A 42 -2.94 3.68 -1.33
C TYR A 42 -3.10 3.66 -2.86
N SER A 43 -2.04 4.01 -3.56
CA SER A 43 -2.04 3.94 -5.01
C SER A 43 -1.58 2.55 -5.43
N PRO A 44 -2.29 1.89 -6.34
CA PRO A 44 -1.82 0.60 -6.86
C PRO A 44 -0.41 0.67 -7.44
N ASP A 45 -0.06 1.82 -8.07
CA ASP A 45 1.27 1.99 -8.62
C ASP A 45 2.33 2.02 -7.53
N GLU A 46 2.02 2.62 -6.37
CA GLU A 46 2.95 2.65 -5.25
C GLU A 46 3.16 1.24 -4.70
N LEU A 47 2.10 0.43 -4.68
CA LEU A 47 2.21 -0.94 -4.21
C LEU A 47 3.10 -1.75 -5.15
N LYS A 48 2.94 -1.54 -6.45
CA LYS A 48 3.77 -2.24 -7.43
C LYS A 48 5.24 -1.84 -7.29
N SER A 49 5.50 -0.55 -7.10
CA SER A 49 6.86 -0.08 -6.91
C SER A 49 7.47 -0.66 -5.65
N PHE A 50 6.69 -0.74 -4.57
CA PHE A 50 7.17 -1.29 -3.32
C PHE A 50 7.58 -2.75 -3.49
N VAL A 51 6.74 -3.55 -4.15
CA VAL A 51 7.04 -4.95 -4.37
C VAL A 51 8.30 -5.11 -5.21
N THR A 52 8.45 -4.28 -6.22
CA THR A 52 9.62 -4.35 -7.08
C THR A 52 10.90 -4.02 -6.31
N LYS A 53 10.85 -2.98 -5.47
CA LYS A 53 12.04 -2.61 -4.74
C LYS A 53 12.36 -3.54 -3.58
N GLU A 54 11.37 -3.85 -2.76
CA GLU A 54 11.63 -4.63 -1.57
C GLU A 54 11.57 -6.12 -1.81
N GLY A 55 10.74 -6.50 -2.72
CA GLY A 55 10.53 -7.91 -2.94
C GLY A 55 11.59 -8.60 -3.74
N ARG A 56 12.34 -7.87 -4.55
CA ARG A 56 13.28 -8.48 -5.34
C ARG A 56 12.97 -9.76 -5.82
N ILE A 57 12.35 -10.13 -5.83
CA ILE A 57 11.87 -11.19 -6.38
C ILE A 57 12.44 -12.23 -6.71
N TRP A 58 12.53 -12.71 -6.83
CA TRP A 58 12.94 -13.90 -7.24
C TRP A 58 13.36 -13.82 -8.67
#